data_387304b0f80b959c744e5293201a7d5b
#
_entry.id   387304b0f80b959c744e5293201a7d5b
#
_cell.length_a   1.000
_cell.length_b   1.000
_cell.length_c   1.000
_cell.angle_alpha   90.00
_cell.angle_beta   90.00
_cell.angle_gamma   90.00
#
_symmetry.space_group_name_H-M   'P 1'
#
loop_
_entity.id
_entity.type
_entity.pdbx_description
1 polymer ?
#
loop_
_entity_poly.entity_id
_entity_poly.type
_entity_poly.pdbx_seq_one_letter_code
_entity_poly.pdbx_strand_id
1 'polypeptide(L)'
;MGSPHERANDKSRRSVSERLCVVVNVVLGQYPGVNGFLGTRGSLMLDVVFLAMFAVVPVLGWSILLARRGRYGLHKRVQVTLGTVLLLAVVAFEVEMRVVGWRERAEPSPYWNGDAWRDPVHYSLIIHLFFAIPTAVLWLTVIIRALRRFPSPPVPGTHSGAHRFWAPLAAFEMLMTALTGWVFYWLAFAA
;
A
#
# COMPACT_ATOMS: atom_id res chain seq x y z
N MET A 1 -27.84 -46.52 22.18
CA MET A 1 -28.91 -45.54 21.90
C MET A 1 -28.88 -44.50 23.01
N GLY A 2 -28.24 -43.32 22.80
CA GLY A 2 -28.02 -42.30 23.87
C GLY A 2 -29.34 -41.69 24.30
N SER A 3 -29.45 -41.37 25.58
CA SER A 3 -30.67 -40.82 26.19
C SER A 3 -31.02 -39.43 25.60
N PRO A 4 -32.33 -39.05 25.61
CA PRO A 4 -32.74 -37.69 25.13
C PRO A 4 -32.03 -36.54 25.82
N HIS A 5 -31.65 -36.72 27.11
CA HIS A 5 -30.89 -35.74 27.89
C HIS A 5 -29.45 -35.54 27.38
N GLU A 6 -28.79 -36.59 26.92
CA GLU A 6 -27.43 -36.55 26.37
C GLU A 6 -27.36 -35.77 25.05
N ARG A 7 -28.38 -36.00 24.18
CA ARG A 7 -28.50 -35.27 22.89
C ARG A 7 -28.84 -33.81 23.05
N ALA A 8 -29.62 -33.43 24.06
CA ALA A 8 -29.93 -32.04 24.37
C ALA A 8 -28.68 -31.29 24.90
N ASN A 9 -27.85 -31.96 25.72
CA ASN A 9 -26.63 -31.41 26.27
C ASN A 9 -25.54 -31.27 25.19
N ASP A 10 -25.45 -32.20 24.23
CA ASP A 10 -24.51 -32.11 23.11
C ASP A 10 -24.86 -30.94 22.15
N LYS A 11 -26.16 -30.74 21.83
CA LYS A 11 -26.62 -29.58 21.05
C LYS A 11 -26.35 -28.26 21.75
N SER A 12 -26.55 -28.18 23.07
CA SER A 12 -26.27 -26.96 23.85
C SER A 12 -24.78 -26.66 23.86
N ARG A 13 -23.92 -27.63 24.06
CA ARG A 13 -22.47 -27.49 24.05
C ARG A 13 -21.93 -27.05 22.68
N ARG A 14 -22.45 -27.59 21.58
CA ARG A 14 -22.09 -27.19 20.19
C ARG A 14 -22.51 -25.74 19.93
N SER A 15 -23.74 -25.35 20.31
CA SER A 15 -24.22 -23.98 20.15
C SER A 15 -23.39 -22.95 20.95
N VAL A 16 -22.95 -23.29 22.17
CA VAL A 16 -22.10 -22.43 22.99
C VAL A 16 -20.68 -22.34 22.40
N SER A 17 -20.13 -23.45 21.92
CA SER A 17 -18.82 -23.50 21.25
C SER A 17 -18.80 -22.68 19.95
N GLU A 18 -19.86 -22.80 19.13
CA GLU A 18 -20.00 -22.01 17.91
C GLU A 18 -20.13 -20.51 18.20
N ARG A 19 -20.92 -20.12 19.21
CA ARG A 19 -21.04 -18.73 19.63
C ARG A 19 -19.75 -18.17 20.22
N LEU A 20 -19.01 -18.97 21.00
CA LEU A 20 -17.69 -18.60 21.51
C LEU A 20 -16.68 -18.43 20.36
N CYS A 21 -16.68 -19.33 19.36
CA CYS A 21 -15.84 -19.20 18.16
C CYS A 21 -16.16 -17.91 17.39
N VAL A 22 -17.44 -17.59 17.21
CA VAL A 22 -17.86 -16.34 16.54
C VAL A 22 -17.43 -15.12 17.34
N VAL A 23 -17.61 -15.11 18.67
CA VAL A 23 -17.20 -13.98 19.54
C VAL A 23 -15.68 -13.85 19.58
N VAL A 24 -14.94 -14.95 19.65
CA VAL A 24 -13.47 -14.95 19.65
C VAL A 24 -12.95 -14.45 18.30
N ASN A 25 -13.54 -14.88 17.17
CA ASN A 25 -13.17 -14.38 15.85
C ASN A 25 -13.53 -12.90 15.65
N VAL A 26 -14.61 -12.42 16.25
CA VAL A 26 -14.98 -10.99 16.20
C VAL A 26 -14.06 -10.15 17.10
N VAL A 27 -13.61 -10.67 18.26
CA VAL A 27 -12.78 -9.94 19.21
C VAL A 27 -11.28 -10.02 18.87
N LEU A 28 -10.79 -11.15 18.34
CA LEU A 28 -9.37 -11.35 18.00
C LEU A 28 -9.01 -11.00 16.57
N GLY A 29 -9.99 -10.62 15.75
CA GLY A 29 -9.80 -10.35 14.32
C GLY A 29 -9.86 -11.64 13.48
N GLN A 30 -10.57 -11.57 12.38
CA GLN A 30 -10.79 -12.70 11.46
C GLN A 30 -9.51 -13.09 10.71
N TYR A 31 -8.51 -12.22 10.69
CA TYR A 31 -7.28 -12.37 9.92
C TYR A 31 -6.04 -12.09 10.78
N PRO A 32 -4.86 -12.63 10.42
CA PRO A 32 -3.62 -12.34 11.13
C PRO A 32 -3.25 -10.86 11.04
N GLY A 33 -2.63 -10.34 12.12
CA GLY A 33 -2.19 -8.94 12.23
C GLY A 33 -3.30 -7.96 12.62
N VAL A 34 -2.99 -6.68 12.54
CA VAL A 34 -3.93 -5.60 12.92
C VAL A 34 -4.89 -5.33 11.77
N ASN A 35 -6.19 -5.32 12.07
CA ASN A 35 -7.20 -4.98 11.06
C ASN A 35 -7.11 -3.52 10.65
N GLY A 36 -7.42 -3.24 9.38
CA GLY A 36 -7.53 -1.90 8.85
C GLY A 36 -8.74 -1.14 9.39
N PHE A 37 -8.79 0.14 9.08
CA PHE A 37 -9.83 1.08 9.53
C PHE A 37 -10.80 1.50 8.43
N LEU A 38 -10.59 1.07 7.19
CA LEU A 38 -11.47 1.40 6.06
C LEU A 38 -12.71 0.49 5.97
N GLY A 39 -12.86 -0.47 6.90
CA GLY A 39 -13.97 -1.43 6.87
C GLY A 39 -13.86 -2.49 5.77
N THR A 40 -12.69 -2.65 5.19
CA THR A 40 -12.34 -3.68 4.20
C THR A 40 -11.61 -4.84 4.88
N ARG A 41 -11.23 -5.86 4.09
CA ARG A 41 -10.38 -6.95 4.57
C ARG A 41 -8.88 -6.57 4.69
N GLY A 42 -8.52 -5.34 4.33
CA GLY A 42 -7.15 -4.83 4.40
C GLY A 42 -6.59 -4.83 5.83
N SER A 43 -5.27 -4.92 5.97
CA SER A 43 -4.58 -4.67 7.24
C SER A 43 -4.40 -3.18 7.47
N LEU A 44 -3.98 -2.81 8.70
CA LEU A 44 -3.70 -1.42 9.04
C LEU A 44 -2.72 -0.76 8.06
N MET A 45 -1.63 -1.44 7.70
CA MET A 45 -0.63 -0.87 6.80
C MET A 45 -1.11 -0.82 5.35
N LEU A 46 -1.93 -1.79 4.91
CA LEU A 46 -2.59 -1.73 3.60
C LEU A 46 -3.48 -0.49 3.48
N ASP A 47 -4.29 -0.20 4.50
CA ASP A 47 -5.15 0.98 4.54
C ASP A 47 -4.34 2.28 4.58
N VAL A 48 -3.28 2.32 5.40
CA VAL A 48 -2.37 3.48 5.49
C VAL A 48 -1.71 3.76 4.13
N VAL A 49 -1.15 2.75 3.47
CA VAL A 49 -0.50 2.91 2.17
C VAL A 49 -1.53 3.27 1.09
N PHE A 50 -2.70 2.64 1.10
CA PHE A 50 -3.80 2.97 0.18
C PHE A 50 -4.18 4.46 0.26
N LEU A 51 -4.41 4.98 1.47
CA LEU A 51 -4.74 6.39 1.66
C LEU A 51 -3.55 7.32 1.40
N ALA A 52 -2.33 6.90 1.74
CA ALA A 52 -1.14 7.70 1.49
C ALA A 52 -0.99 8.02 -0.01
N MET A 53 -1.36 7.11 -0.91
CA MET A 53 -1.29 7.34 -2.35
C MET A 53 -2.25 8.45 -2.83
N PHE A 54 -3.40 8.65 -2.18
CA PHE A 54 -4.27 9.80 -2.47
C PHE A 54 -3.64 11.13 -2.06
N ALA A 55 -2.82 11.15 -1.02
CA ALA A 55 -2.10 12.35 -0.59
C ALA A 55 -0.83 12.59 -1.42
N VAL A 56 -0.12 11.54 -1.78
CA VAL A 56 1.15 11.61 -2.52
C VAL A 56 0.97 12.28 -3.89
N VAL A 57 -0.04 11.89 -4.64
CA VAL A 57 -0.27 12.39 -6.01
C VAL A 57 -0.47 13.91 -6.04
N PRO A 58 -1.39 14.52 -5.26
CA PRO A 58 -1.55 15.98 -5.26
C PRO A 58 -0.34 16.72 -4.66
N VAL A 59 0.31 16.16 -3.62
CA VAL A 59 1.51 16.76 -3.02
C VAL A 59 2.67 16.77 -4.03
N LEU A 60 2.84 15.70 -4.79
CA LEU A 60 3.83 15.62 -5.87
C LEU A 60 3.54 16.65 -6.97
N GLY A 61 2.28 16.74 -7.42
CA GLY A 61 1.83 17.73 -8.39
C GLY A 61 2.09 19.17 -7.91
N TRP A 62 1.74 19.47 -6.67
CA TRP A 62 2.03 20.76 -6.05
C TRP A 62 3.54 21.04 -5.98
N SER A 63 4.34 20.05 -5.61
CA SER A 63 5.80 20.18 -5.58
C SER A 63 6.38 20.51 -6.97
N ILE A 64 5.86 19.89 -8.03
CA ILE A 64 6.25 20.21 -9.41
C ILE A 64 5.87 21.64 -9.77
N LEU A 65 4.69 22.13 -9.36
CA LEU A 65 4.26 23.51 -9.56
C LEU A 65 5.19 24.52 -8.84
N LEU A 66 5.67 24.18 -7.64
CA LEU A 66 6.66 24.99 -6.93
C LEU A 66 7.96 25.13 -7.72
N ALA A 67 8.46 24.04 -8.28
CA ALA A 67 9.65 24.05 -9.13
C ALA A 67 9.44 24.92 -10.39
N ARG A 68 8.27 24.79 -11.06
CA ARG A 68 7.92 25.62 -12.23
C ARG A 68 7.82 27.11 -11.90
N ARG A 69 7.46 27.45 -10.66
CA ARG A 69 7.39 28.84 -10.16
C ARG A 69 8.72 29.36 -9.61
N GLY A 70 9.82 28.62 -9.80
CA GLY A 70 11.15 29.00 -9.30
C GLY A 70 11.35 28.86 -7.78
N ARG A 71 10.37 28.27 -7.05
CA ARG A 71 10.46 28.04 -5.60
C ARG A 71 11.23 26.76 -5.27
N TYR A 72 12.47 26.67 -5.77
CA TYR A 72 13.29 25.44 -5.70
C TYR A 72 13.59 24.99 -4.28
N GLY A 73 13.77 25.91 -3.33
CA GLY A 73 14.01 25.59 -1.92
C GLY A 73 12.83 24.87 -1.28
N LEU A 74 11.60 25.32 -1.57
CA LEU A 74 10.39 24.69 -1.05
C LEU A 74 10.13 23.35 -1.76
N HIS A 75 10.29 23.28 -3.08
CA HIS A 75 10.25 22.03 -3.85
C HIS A 75 11.19 20.98 -3.25
N LYS A 76 12.45 21.34 -2.99
CA LYS A 76 13.43 20.43 -2.35
C LYS A 76 12.91 19.90 -1.00
N ARG A 77 12.41 20.79 -0.12
CA ARG A 77 11.90 20.39 1.20
C ARG A 77 10.73 19.41 1.07
N VAL A 78 9.76 19.73 0.22
CA VAL A 78 8.59 18.86 -0.02
C VAL A 78 9.03 17.51 -0.55
N GLN A 79 9.94 17.45 -1.53
CA GLN A 79 10.42 16.18 -2.09
C GLN A 79 11.20 15.34 -1.08
N VAL A 80 12.05 15.95 -0.27
CA VAL A 80 12.80 15.22 0.77
C VAL A 80 11.87 14.70 1.86
N THR A 81 10.94 15.54 2.35
CA THR A 81 9.94 15.10 3.35
C THR A 81 9.07 13.96 2.80
N LEU A 82 8.54 14.14 1.59
CA LEU A 82 7.71 13.12 0.94
C LEU A 82 8.49 11.80 0.77
N GLY A 83 9.76 11.90 0.31
CA GLY A 83 10.65 10.76 0.13
C GLY A 83 10.93 10.01 1.43
N THR A 84 11.20 10.74 2.50
CA THR A 84 11.46 10.14 3.81
C THR A 84 10.21 9.45 4.35
N VAL A 85 9.07 10.13 4.32
CA VAL A 85 7.80 9.55 4.83
C VAL A 85 7.41 8.30 4.05
N LEU A 86 7.48 8.35 2.71
CA LEU A 86 7.16 7.18 1.88
C LEU A 86 8.15 6.03 2.08
N LEU A 87 9.44 6.32 2.19
CA LEU A 87 10.44 5.27 2.45
C LEU A 87 10.14 4.54 3.76
N LEU A 88 9.83 5.29 4.84
CA LEU A 88 9.46 4.71 6.12
C LEU A 88 8.16 3.90 6.03
N ALA A 89 7.15 4.44 5.36
CA ALA A 89 5.87 3.75 5.17
C ALA A 89 6.03 2.45 4.36
N VAL A 90 6.81 2.48 3.26
CA VAL A 90 7.08 1.29 2.44
C VAL A 90 7.87 0.25 3.22
N VAL A 91 8.89 0.64 4.00
CA VAL A 91 9.64 -0.29 4.84
C VAL A 91 8.73 -0.94 5.89
N ALA A 92 7.90 -0.17 6.57
CA ALA A 92 6.95 -0.71 7.55
C ALA A 92 5.93 -1.66 6.89
N PHE A 93 5.40 -1.29 5.73
CA PHE A 93 4.51 -2.13 4.93
C PHE A 93 5.18 -3.44 4.50
N GLU A 94 6.42 -3.40 3.98
CA GLU A 94 7.16 -4.59 3.57
C GLU A 94 7.41 -5.54 4.74
N VAL A 95 7.71 -5.01 5.93
CA VAL A 95 7.87 -5.81 7.15
C VAL A 95 6.54 -6.51 7.50
N GLU A 96 5.42 -5.77 7.51
CA GLU A 96 4.12 -6.38 7.78
C GLU A 96 3.78 -7.47 6.75
N MET A 97 3.99 -7.21 5.46
CA MET A 97 3.70 -8.19 4.39
C MET A 97 4.52 -9.46 4.50
N ARG A 98 5.74 -9.39 5.07
CA ARG A 98 6.60 -10.57 5.31
C ARG A 98 6.25 -11.32 6.58
N VAL A 99 5.80 -10.62 7.62
CA VAL A 99 5.48 -11.21 8.93
C VAL A 99 4.05 -11.73 8.98
N VAL A 100 3.11 -10.94 8.47
CA VAL A 100 1.66 -11.22 8.55
C VAL A 100 1.14 -11.82 7.24
N GLY A 101 1.60 -11.31 6.11
CA GLY A 101 1.09 -11.66 4.79
C GLY A 101 -0.18 -10.92 4.41
N TRP A 102 -0.66 -11.16 3.18
CA TRP A 102 -1.85 -10.51 2.62
C TRP A 102 -2.85 -11.51 2.02
N ARG A 103 -2.40 -12.75 1.72
CA ARG A 103 -3.16 -13.73 0.95
C ARG A 103 -4.44 -14.16 1.66
N GLU A 104 -4.37 -14.50 2.93
CA GLU A 104 -5.53 -14.93 3.72
C GLU A 104 -6.63 -13.87 3.75
N ARG A 105 -6.25 -12.58 3.70
CA ARG A 105 -7.17 -11.44 3.63
C ARG A 105 -7.79 -11.25 2.24
N ALA A 106 -7.08 -11.65 1.18
CA ALA A 106 -7.54 -11.54 -0.20
C ALA A 106 -8.35 -12.76 -0.67
N GLU A 107 -8.14 -13.93 -0.07
CA GLU A 107 -8.81 -15.19 -0.43
C GLU A 107 -10.34 -15.10 -0.51
N PRO A 108 -11.04 -14.38 0.39
CA PRO A 108 -12.49 -14.22 0.30
C PRO A 108 -12.97 -13.30 -0.84
N SER A 109 -12.09 -12.70 -1.61
CA SER A 109 -12.46 -11.85 -2.75
C SER A 109 -13.13 -12.67 -3.86
N PRO A 110 -14.22 -12.17 -4.49
CA PRO A 110 -14.84 -12.83 -5.64
C PRO A 110 -13.91 -12.90 -6.87
N TYR A 111 -12.82 -12.16 -6.87
CA TYR A 111 -11.79 -12.13 -7.92
C TYR A 111 -10.60 -13.05 -7.62
N TRP A 112 -10.60 -13.72 -6.47
CA TRP A 112 -9.61 -14.71 -6.09
C TRP A 112 -10.08 -16.11 -6.52
N ASN A 113 -9.27 -16.82 -7.32
CA ASN A 113 -9.57 -18.20 -7.72
C ASN A 113 -8.47 -19.20 -7.35
N GLY A 114 -7.41 -18.75 -6.68
CA GLY A 114 -6.29 -19.57 -6.24
C GLY A 114 -5.28 -19.94 -7.34
N ASP A 115 -5.55 -19.59 -8.59
CA ASP A 115 -4.62 -19.81 -9.71
C ASP A 115 -3.86 -18.52 -10.03
N ALA A 116 -2.60 -18.45 -9.60
CA ALA A 116 -1.76 -17.26 -9.76
C ALA A 116 -1.64 -16.76 -11.22
N TRP A 117 -1.93 -17.61 -12.21
CA TRP A 117 -1.84 -17.26 -13.64
C TRP A 117 -3.19 -16.88 -14.27
N ARG A 118 -4.31 -17.01 -13.54
CA ARG A 118 -5.66 -16.68 -14.04
C ARG A 118 -6.46 -15.81 -13.09
N ASP A 119 -5.87 -15.45 -11.99
CA ASP A 119 -6.49 -14.71 -10.89
C ASP A 119 -6.36 -13.20 -11.12
N PRO A 120 -7.48 -12.45 -11.25
CA PRO A 120 -7.44 -11.00 -11.42
C PRO A 120 -6.69 -10.27 -10.30
N VAL A 121 -6.72 -10.79 -9.06
CA VAL A 121 -5.98 -10.21 -7.92
C VAL A 121 -4.48 -10.33 -8.14
N HIS A 122 -4.00 -11.52 -8.54
CA HIS A 122 -2.57 -11.73 -8.84
C HIS A 122 -2.10 -10.91 -10.05
N TYR A 123 -2.89 -10.83 -11.12
CA TYR A 123 -2.55 -9.97 -12.26
C TYR A 123 -2.44 -8.49 -11.87
N SER A 124 -3.40 -7.99 -11.09
CA SER A 124 -3.35 -6.60 -10.63
C SER A 124 -2.13 -6.33 -9.75
N LEU A 125 -1.74 -7.29 -8.89
CA LEU A 125 -0.52 -7.23 -8.10
C LEU A 125 0.74 -7.20 -8.99
N ILE A 126 0.83 -8.08 -10.00
CA ILE A 126 1.97 -8.11 -10.92
C ILE A 126 2.09 -6.77 -11.66
N ILE A 127 0.98 -6.24 -12.17
CA ILE A 127 0.95 -4.93 -12.85
C ILE A 127 1.37 -3.83 -11.87
N HIS A 128 0.87 -3.86 -10.63
CA HIS A 128 1.28 -2.89 -9.61
C HIS A 128 2.78 -2.96 -9.31
N LEU A 129 3.33 -4.14 -9.11
CA LEU A 129 4.75 -4.33 -8.83
C LEU A 129 5.64 -3.92 -10.02
N PHE A 130 5.16 -4.09 -11.26
CA PHE A 130 5.85 -3.62 -12.46
C PHE A 130 6.10 -2.11 -12.43
N PHE A 131 5.19 -1.33 -11.87
CA PHE A 131 5.37 0.11 -11.66
C PHE A 131 6.01 0.44 -10.29
N ALA A 132 5.62 -0.23 -9.21
CA ALA A 132 6.05 0.12 -7.86
C ALA A 132 7.57 -0.07 -7.66
N ILE A 133 8.15 -1.16 -8.16
CA ILE A 133 9.57 -1.44 -8.00
C ILE A 133 10.43 -0.41 -8.76
N PRO A 134 10.22 -0.14 -10.06
CA PRO A 134 10.95 0.91 -10.77
C PRO A 134 10.73 2.30 -10.16
N THR A 135 9.52 2.62 -9.72
CA THR A 135 9.22 3.89 -9.04
C THR A 135 10.12 4.10 -7.82
N ALA A 136 10.22 3.12 -6.93
CA ALA A 136 11.03 3.23 -5.73
C ALA A 136 12.52 3.49 -6.07
N VAL A 137 13.07 2.76 -7.03
CA VAL A 137 14.46 2.90 -7.47
C VAL A 137 14.70 4.24 -8.17
N LEU A 138 13.84 4.59 -9.13
CA LEU A 138 14.01 5.79 -9.93
C LEU A 138 13.83 7.06 -9.10
N TRP A 139 12.77 7.11 -8.29
CA TRP A 139 12.47 8.26 -7.47
C TRP A 139 13.54 8.53 -6.41
N LEU A 140 13.99 7.48 -5.70
CA LEU A 140 15.10 7.59 -4.75
C LEU A 140 16.38 8.06 -5.44
N THR A 141 16.69 7.52 -6.62
CA THR A 141 17.84 7.91 -7.42
C THR A 141 17.77 9.38 -7.82
N VAL A 142 16.61 9.87 -8.27
CA VAL A 142 16.40 11.27 -8.65
C VAL A 142 16.59 12.19 -7.46
N ILE A 143 16.05 11.86 -6.29
CA ILE A 143 16.21 12.65 -5.06
C ILE A 143 17.68 12.68 -4.64
N ILE A 144 18.34 11.54 -4.55
CA ILE A 144 19.74 11.46 -4.12
C ILE A 144 20.66 12.24 -5.07
N ARG A 145 20.47 12.08 -6.40
CA ARG A 145 21.23 12.85 -7.39
C ARG A 145 20.98 14.34 -7.28
N ALA A 146 19.72 14.75 -7.08
CA ALA A 146 19.38 16.16 -6.88
C ALA A 146 20.05 16.73 -5.63
N LEU A 147 20.00 16.01 -4.50
CA LEU A 147 20.65 16.45 -3.25
C LEU A 147 22.17 16.60 -3.38
N ARG A 148 22.81 15.72 -4.17
CA ARG A 148 24.27 15.71 -4.36
C ARG A 148 24.76 16.71 -5.41
N ARG A 149 23.92 17.09 -6.40
CA ARG A 149 24.34 17.85 -7.58
C ARG A 149 23.87 19.31 -7.60
N PHE A 150 22.77 19.62 -6.92
CA PHE A 150 22.32 21.01 -6.81
C PHE A 150 23.00 21.72 -5.63
N PRO A 151 23.35 23.01 -5.77
CA PRO A 151 23.93 23.80 -4.68
C PRO A 151 22.92 24.02 -3.54
N SER A 152 23.40 24.62 -2.45
CA SER A 152 22.57 25.09 -1.35
C SER A 152 22.78 26.60 -1.17
N PRO A 153 21.76 27.44 -1.42
CA PRO A 153 20.37 27.12 -1.83
C PRO A 153 20.28 26.55 -3.26
N PRO A 154 19.23 25.73 -3.56
CA PRO A 154 19.11 25.12 -4.86
C PRO A 154 18.77 26.16 -5.94
N VAL A 155 19.57 26.15 -7.00
CA VAL A 155 19.38 26.99 -8.19
C VAL A 155 19.62 26.15 -9.45
N PRO A 156 19.08 26.53 -10.61
CA PRO A 156 19.37 25.85 -11.87
C PRO A 156 20.87 25.84 -12.18
N GLY A 157 21.36 24.70 -12.69
CA GLY A 157 22.76 24.50 -13.04
C GLY A 157 22.92 23.38 -14.06
N THR A 158 24.14 22.87 -14.23
CA THR A 158 24.49 21.84 -15.21
C THR A 158 23.67 20.57 -15.08
N HIS A 159 23.27 20.20 -13.85
CA HIS A 159 22.42 19.01 -13.58
C HIS A 159 20.94 19.21 -13.94
N SER A 160 20.48 20.44 -14.18
CA SER A 160 19.06 20.74 -14.40
C SER A 160 18.47 20.04 -15.63
N GLY A 161 19.26 19.83 -16.69
CA GLY A 161 18.83 19.10 -17.88
C GLY A 161 18.46 17.65 -17.57
N ALA A 162 19.37 16.94 -16.91
CA ALA A 162 19.14 15.55 -16.52
C ALA A 162 17.98 15.42 -15.51
N HIS A 163 17.89 16.32 -14.52
CA HIS A 163 16.81 16.32 -13.56
C HIS A 163 15.44 16.57 -14.22
N ARG A 164 15.35 17.51 -15.17
CA ARG A 164 14.11 17.77 -15.93
C ARG A 164 13.67 16.62 -16.83
N PHE A 165 14.55 15.72 -17.19
CA PHE A 165 14.20 14.48 -17.91
C PHE A 165 13.73 13.39 -16.97
N TRP A 166 14.51 13.07 -15.92
CA TRP A 166 14.23 11.93 -15.06
C TRP A 166 13.12 12.18 -14.01
N ALA A 167 12.96 13.42 -13.55
CA ALA A 167 11.96 13.72 -12.51
C ALA A 167 10.51 13.60 -13.00
N PRO A 168 10.12 14.02 -14.21
CA PRO A 168 8.79 13.77 -14.76
C PRO A 168 8.51 12.28 -14.99
N LEU A 169 9.53 11.50 -15.40
CA LEU A 169 9.38 10.06 -15.54
C LEU A 169 9.11 9.41 -14.17
N ALA A 170 9.88 9.77 -13.14
CA ALA A 170 9.64 9.30 -11.78
C ALA A 170 8.25 9.70 -11.25
N ALA A 171 7.76 10.89 -11.60
CA ALA A 171 6.42 11.35 -11.23
C ALA A 171 5.33 10.56 -11.97
N PHE A 172 5.53 10.22 -13.23
CA PHE A 172 4.62 9.37 -14.01
C PHE A 172 4.57 7.95 -13.43
N GLU A 173 5.73 7.34 -13.16
CA GLU A 173 5.82 6.03 -12.51
C GLU A 173 5.10 6.01 -11.15
N MET A 174 5.26 7.07 -10.34
CA MET A 174 4.56 7.23 -9.07
C MET A 174 3.03 7.28 -9.25
N LEU A 175 2.54 8.00 -10.27
CA LEU A 175 1.11 8.03 -10.61
C LEU A 175 0.61 6.65 -11.01
N MET A 176 1.34 5.92 -11.86
CA MET A 176 0.97 4.57 -12.27
C MET A 176 0.99 3.60 -11.10
N THR A 177 1.97 3.71 -10.21
CA THR A 177 2.01 2.95 -8.96
C THR A 177 0.77 3.19 -8.10
N ALA A 178 0.35 4.44 -7.94
CA ALA A 178 -0.86 4.78 -7.19
C ALA A 178 -2.11 4.19 -7.83
N LEU A 179 -2.32 4.39 -9.14
CA LEU A 179 -3.49 3.90 -9.86
C LEU A 179 -3.60 2.37 -9.81
N THR A 180 -2.49 1.68 -10.10
CA THR A 180 -2.46 0.21 -10.10
C THR A 180 -2.59 -0.36 -8.68
N GLY A 181 -2.04 0.33 -7.67
CA GLY A 181 -2.20 -0.03 -6.27
C GLY A 181 -3.64 0.10 -5.78
N TRP A 182 -4.37 1.14 -6.22
CA TRP A 182 -5.81 1.27 -5.91
C TRP A 182 -6.63 0.16 -6.55
N VAL A 183 -6.34 -0.22 -7.79
CA VAL A 183 -7.01 -1.35 -8.46
C VAL A 183 -6.73 -2.65 -7.71
N PHE A 184 -5.47 -2.93 -7.38
CA PHE A 184 -5.10 -4.11 -6.61
C PHE A 184 -5.82 -4.15 -5.24
N TYR A 185 -5.77 -3.04 -4.50
CA TYR A 185 -6.42 -2.96 -3.19
C TYR A 185 -7.93 -3.23 -3.29
N TRP A 186 -8.59 -2.62 -4.28
CA TRP A 186 -10.02 -2.81 -4.48
C TRP A 186 -10.36 -4.27 -4.80
N LEU A 187 -9.67 -4.87 -5.77
CA LEU A 187 -9.89 -6.26 -6.17
C LEU A 187 -9.60 -7.25 -5.02
N ALA A 188 -8.55 -7.01 -4.25
CA ALA A 188 -8.12 -7.95 -3.23
C ALA A 188 -8.90 -7.82 -1.91
N PHE A 189 -9.27 -6.59 -1.48
CA PHE A 189 -9.71 -6.36 -0.11
C PHE A 189 -11.07 -5.67 0.02
N ALA A 190 -11.53 -4.91 -0.98
CA ALA A 190 -12.75 -4.11 -0.89
C ALA A 190 -13.95 -4.74 -1.60
N ALA A 191 -13.72 -5.48 -2.65
CA ALA A 191 -14.77 -6.15 -3.44
C ALA A 191 -15.35 -7.38 -2.75
#